data_40338ff49f9f294e63d406c10a799068
#
_entry.id   40338ff49f9f294e63d406c10a799068
#
_cell.length_a   1.000
_cell.length_b   1.000
_cell.length_c   1.000
_cell.angle_alpha   90.00
_cell.angle_beta   90.00
_cell.angle_gamma   90.00
#
_symmetry.space_group_name_H-M   'P 1'
#
loop_
_entity.id
_entity.type
_entity.pdbx_description
1 polymer ?
#
loop_
_entity_poly.entity_id
_entity_poly.type
_entity_poly.pdbx_seq_one_letter_code
_entity_poly.pdbx_strand_id
1 'polypeptide(L)'
;MFTGFNIKYPEYEVITPQTNLSYHVRSLNVQEEERLKASFLTPTKANDHLNKCIFDSFVVKPESIATYDAWLKKTTLKDRDALLYGLYHITYEDIRNYDVTCGQCEKSYAVTVKASETFSMKSYENGDIINKEFDTELPISKTVFATIKQPTLWDEVMALKNQRGTKELDIFTETLIIKKLFQTPETGGDSVVYSEREDIIDAYRSLASKDKRHIYKEYREKFGQYGINLNMLSNCHHCGHEELISIDLVGNFFRMVYSI
;
A
#
# COMPACT_ATOMS: atom_id res chain seq x y z
N MET A 1 14.71 11.12 -37.81
CA MET A 1 14.74 10.34 -36.55
C MET A 1 15.13 11.32 -35.44
N PHE A 2 14.22 11.64 -34.53
CA PHE A 2 14.52 12.59 -33.43
C PHE A 2 15.44 11.87 -32.43
N THR A 3 16.69 12.27 -32.37
CA THR A 3 17.59 11.81 -31.29
C THR A 3 17.27 12.66 -30.06
N GLY A 4 16.61 12.07 -29.07
CA GLY A 4 16.20 12.75 -27.85
C GLY A 4 17.37 13.41 -27.15
N PHE A 5 17.08 14.42 -26.35
CA PHE A 5 18.09 15.06 -25.49
C PHE A 5 18.66 14.03 -24.51
N ASN A 6 19.97 14.11 -24.26
CA ASN A 6 20.59 13.35 -23.18
C ASN A 6 20.30 14.07 -21.84
N ILE A 7 19.14 13.78 -21.28
CA ILE A 7 18.68 14.43 -20.03
C ILE A 7 19.14 13.58 -18.85
N LYS A 8 19.90 14.21 -17.95
CA LYS A 8 20.20 13.62 -16.65
C LYS A 8 19.10 14.02 -15.67
N TYR A 9 18.25 13.06 -15.29
CA TYR A 9 17.20 13.26 -14.30
C TYR A 9 17.80 13.33 -12.89
N PRO A 10 17.22 14.15 -11.99
CA PRO A 10 17.54 14.07 -10.57
C PRO A 10 17.14 12.70 -10.00
N GLU A 11 17.93 12.23 -9.02
CA GLU A 11 17.75 10.94 -8.38
C GLU A 11 17.49 11.12 -6.88
N TYR A 12 16.71 10.20 -6.30
CA TYR A 12 16.41 10.15 -4.87
C TYR A 12 16.56 8.71 -4.35
N GLU A 13 17.33 8.56 -3.27
CA GLU A 13 17.50 7.25 -2.63
C GLU A 13 16.30 6.94 -1.71
N VAL A 14 15.72 5.76 -1.87
CA VAL A 14 14.65 5.23 -1.01
C VAL A 14 15.12 3.92 -0.40
N ILE A 15 15.17 3.86 0.92
CA ILE A 15 15.34 2.62 1.68
C ILE A 15 13.93 2.15 2.07
N THR A 16 13.53 0.99 1.58
CA THR A 16 12.18 0.45 1.83
C THR A 16 11.99 0.07 3.30
N PRO A 17 10.85 0.43 3.93
CA PRO A 17 10.67 0.30 5.38
C PRO A 17 10.52 -1.13 5.87
N GLN A 18 10.07 -2.05 5.04
CA GLN A 18 9.78 -3.43 5.45
C GLN A 18 10.83 -4.43 4.98
N THR A 19 11.40 -4.23 3.80
CA THR A 19 12.42 -5.13 3.24
C THR A 19 13.85 -4.60 3.37
N ASN A 20 14.02 -3.35 3.80
CA ASN A 20 15.33 -2.66 3.94
C ASN A 20 16.18 -2.70 2.66
N LEU A 21 15.53 -2.67 1.50
CA LEU A 21 16.20 -2.63 0.21
C LEU A 21 16.38 -1.18 -0.23
N SER A 22 17.57 -0.82 -0.73
CA SER A 22 17.87 0.51 -1.26
C SER A 22 17.60 0.55 -2.76
N TYR A 23 16.91 1.62 -3.18
CA TYR A 23 16.59 1.94 -4.57
C TYR A 23 16.95 3.40 -4.83
N HIS A 24 17.45 3.71 -6.03
CA HIS A 24 17.49 5.07 -6.52
C HIS A 24 16.41 5.25 -7.57
N VAL A 25 15.48 6.15 -7.32
CA VAL A 25 14.41 6.53 -8.25
C VAL A 25 14.76 7.85 -8.92
N ARG A 26 14.45 7.97 -10.20
CA ARG A 26 14.53 9.24 -10.95
C ARG A 26 13.15 9.87 -11.07
N SER A 27 13.11 11.18 -11.32
CA SER A 27 11.85 11.86 -11.61
C SER A 27 11.17 11.28 -12.86
N LEU A 28 9.84 11.37 -12.90
CA LEU A 28 9.04 11.00 -14.07
C LEU A 28 9.30 11.94 -15.23
N ASN A 29 9.13 11.42 -16.44
CA ASN A 29 9.03 12.22 -17.65
C ASN A 29 7.56 12.34 -18.10
N VAL A 30 7.30 13.25 -19.05
CA VAL A 30 5.95 13.54 -19.55
C VAL A 30 5.26 12.29 -20.12
N GLN A 31 5.98 11.41 -20.79
CA GLN A 31 5.38 10.19 -21.36
C GLN A 31 4.93 9.19 -20.28
N GLU A 32 5.66 9.12 -19.16
CA GLU A 32 5.28 8.29 -18.00
C GLU A 32 4.06 8.84 -17.30
N GLU A 33 3.98 10.15 -17.13
CA GLU A 33 2.78 10.83 -16.61
C GLU A 33 1.57 10.63 -17.52
N GLU A 34 1.73 10.75 -18.84
CA GLU A 34 0.67 10.49 -19.82
C GLU A 34 0.16 9.04 -19.77
N ARG A 35 1.05 8.05 -19.58
CA ARG A 35 0.65 6.65 -19.38
C ARG A 35 -0.17 6.47 -18.10
N LEU A 36 0.21 7.13 -17.03
CA LEU A 36 -0.56 7.13 -15.79
C LEU A 36 -1.95 7.75 -16.02
N LYS A 37 -2.05 8.87 -16.73
CA LYS A 37 -3.34 9.49 -17.11
C LYS A 37 -4.24 8.55 -17.90
N ALA A 38 -3.69 7.81 -18.85
CA ALA A 38 -4.44 6.90 -19.70
C ALA A 38 -4.98 5.65 -18.98
N SER A 39 -4.52 5.35 -17.76
CA SER A 39 -4.78 4.06 -17.07
C SER A 39 -6.08 3.98 -16.28
N PHE A 40 -6.85 5.05 -16.16
CA PHE A 40 -8.01 5.16 -15.26
C PHE A 40 -9.28 4.38 -15.66
N LEU A 41 -9.20 3.53 -16.66
CA LEU A 41 -10.38 2.78 -17.11
C LEU A 41 -10.76 1.62 -16.17
N THR A 42 -9.81 1.05 -15.43
CA THR A 42 -10.08 0.00 -14.45
C THR A 42 -9.03 -0.01 -13.32
N PRO A 43 -9.39 -0.40 -12.07
CA PRO A 43 -8.44 -0.51 -10.96
C PRO A 43 -7.22 -1.39 -11.27
N THR A 44 -7.42 -2.50 -11.99
CA THR A 44 -6.35 -3.41 -12.39
C THR A 44 -5.32 -2.73 -13.31
N LYS A 45 -5.78 -1.97 -14.30
CA LYS A 45 -4.88 -1.25 -15.21
C LYS A 45 -4.16 -0.10 -14.50
N ALA A 46 -4.88 0.63 -13.65
CA ALA A 46 -4.29 1.72 -12.87
C ALA A 46 -3.16 1.20 -11.96
N ASN A 47 -3.39 0.07 -11.27
CA ASN A 47 -2.39 -0.54 -10.41
C ASN A 47 -1.18 -1.09 -11.20
N ASP A 48 -1.40 -1.75 -12.32
CA ASP A 48 -0.32 -2.26 -13.16
C ASP A 48 0.54 -1.11 -13.74
N HIS A 49 -0.08 -0.05 -14.22
CA HIS A 49 0.63 1.12 -14.73
C HIS A 49 1.40 1.86 -13.64
N LEU A 50 0.82 2.01 -12.44
CA LEU A 50 1.51 2.61 -11.31
C LEU A 50 2.75 1.79 -10.93
N ASN A 51 2.57 0.48 -10.73
CA ASN A 51 3.66 -0.42 -10.38
C ASN A 51 4.76 -0.41 -11.45
N LYS A 52 4.38 -0.40 -12.73
CA LYS A 52 5.33 -0.37 -13.83
C LYS A 52 6.06 0.96 -13.92
N CYS A 53 5.37 2.07 -13.68
CA CYS A 53 5.97 3.40 -13.63
C CYS A 53 7.03 3.50 -12.53
N ILE A 54 6.75 2.99 -11.32
CA ILE A 54 7.72 2.94 -10.23
C ILE A 54 8.93 2.08 -10.64
N PHE A 55 8.70 0.88 -11.18
CA PHE A 55 9.78 -0.02 -11.59
C PHE A 55 10.67 0.57 -12.70
N ASP A 56 10.08 1.22 -13.70
CA ASP A 56 10.78 1.86 -14.81
C ASP A 56 11.57 3.12 -14.38
N SER A 57 11.23 3.71 -13.22
CA SER A 57 11.94 4.85 -12.64
C SER A 57 13.24 4.47 -11.93
N PHE A 58 13.51 3.18 -11.68
CA PHE A 58 14.72 2.74 -10.99
C PHE A 58 15.97 2.97 -11.82
N VAL A 59 16.89 3.77 -11.30
CA VAL A 59 18.26 3.95 -11.81
C VAL A 59 19.20 2.92 -11.19
N VAL A 60 19.06 2.71 -9.86
CA VAL A 60 19.76 1.67 -9.11
C VAL A 60 18.73 0.83 -8.35
N LYS A 61 18.92 -0.47 -8.37
CA LYS A 61 18.08 -1.44 -7.66
C LYS A 61 18.92 -2.60 -7.15
N PRO A 62 18.47 -3.31 -6.10
CA PRO A 62 19.17 -4.48 -5.57
C PRO A 62 19.34 -5.57 -6.64
N GLU A 63 20.47 -6.29 -6.63
CA GLU A 63 20.74 -7.40 -7.56
C GLU A 63 19.64 -8.46 -7.53
N SER A 64 19.05 -8.70 -6.34
CA SER A 64 17.94 -9.64 -6.18
C SER A 64 16.63 -9.22 -6.90
N ILE A 65 16.57 -7.99 -7.43
CA ILE A 65 15.42 -7.39 -8.13
C ILE A 65 15.76 -7.21 -9.63
N ALA A 66 16.15 -8.29 -10.28
CA ALA A 66 16.57 -8.22 -11.69
C ALA A 66 15.40 -7.92 -12.65
N THR A 67 14.20 -8.43 -12.36
CA THR A 67 13.02 -8.35 -13.23
C THR A 67 11.82 -7.72 -12.53
N TYR A 68 10.84 -7.25 -13.30
CA TYR A 68 9.57 -6.73 -12.78
C TYR A 68 8.83 -7.77 -11.92
N ASP A 69 8.77 -9.03 -12.36
CA ASP A 69 8.13 -10.10 -11.59
C ASP A 69 8.86 -10.37 -10.26
N ALA A 70 10.19 -10.33 -10.26
CA ALA A 70 10.97 -10.45 -9.02
C ALA A 70 10.68 -9.29 -8.07
N TRP A 71 10.53 -8.08 -8.61
CA TRP A 71 10.16 -6.90 -7.83
C TRP A 71 8.76 -7.05 -7.21
N LEU A 72 7.75 -7.45 -7.98
CA LEU A 72 6.40 -7.68 -7.45
C LEU A 72 6.38 -8.70 -6.31
N LYS A 73 7.16 -9.77 -6.41
CA LYS A 73 7.21 -10.84 -5.39
C LYS A 73 7.99 -10.46 -4.14
N LYS A 74 8.94 -9.55 -4.24
CA LYS A 74 9.85 -9.16 -3.15
C LYS A 74 9.57 -7.78 -2.56
N THR A 75 8.52 -7.10 -3.00
CA THR A 75 8.13 -5.78 -2.52
C THR A 75 6.77 -5.86 -1.86
N THR A 76 6.67 -5.32 -0.65
CA THR A 76 5.40 -5.24 0.08
C THR A 76 4.59 -4.02 -0.37
N LEU A 77 3.31 -3.98 -0.02
CA LEU A 77 2.47 -2.80 -0.30
C LEU A 77 3.02 -1.55 0.40
N LYS A 78 3.57 -1.70 1.62
CA LYS A 78 4.16 -0.59 2.38
C LYS A 78 5.50 -0.11 1.80
N ASP A 79 6.28 -1.01 1.21
CA ASP A 79 7.50 -0.65 0.49
C ASP A 79 7.17 0.11 -0.79
N ARG A 80 6.10 -0.28 -1.52
CA ARG A 80 5.60 0.49 -2.66
C ARG A 80 5.21 1.91 -2.26
N ASP A 81 4.51 2.07 -1.14
CA ASP A 81 4.12 3.40 -0.65
C ASP A 81 5.35 4.30 -0.42
N ALA A 82 6.44 3.74 0.14
CA ALA A 82 7.69 4.46 0.34
C ALA A 82 8.39 4.80 -1.00
N LEU A 83 8.41 3.87 -1.96
CA LEU A 83 8.95 4.11 -3.30
C LEU A 83 8.14 5.18 -4.05
N LEU A 84 6.82 5.14 -3.94
CA LEU A 84 5.92 6.14 -4.51
C LEU A 84 6.14 7.52 -3.87
N TYR A 85 6.38 7.56 -2.55
CA TYR A 85 6.74 8.80 -1.87
C TYR A 85 8.04 9.39 -2.39
N GLY A 86 9.09 8.57 -2.55
CA GLY A 86 10.36 9.02 -3.12
C GLY A 86 10.20 9.54 -4.55
N LEU A 87 9.42 8.82 -5.37
CA LEU A 87 9.11 9.23 -6.74
C LEU A 87 8.32 10.54 -6.79
N TYR A 88 7.32 10.69 -5.90
CA TYR A 88 6.57 11.93 -5.74
C TYR A 88 7.48 13.09 -5.34
N HIS A 89 8.33 12.90 -4.34
CA HIS A 89 9.24 13.90 -3.81
C HIS A 89 10.22 14.44 -4.87
N ILE A 90 10.77 13.57 -5.72
CA ILE A 90 11.74 13.96 -6.75
C ILE A 90 11.08 14.51 -8.02
N THR A 91 9.79 14.21 -8.25
CA THR A 91 9.07 14.66 -9.45
C THR A 91 8.37 15.99 -9.22
N TYR A 92 7.84 16.23 -8.01
CA TYR A 92 7.00 17.38 -7.70
C TYR A 92 7.60 18.23 -6.57
N GLU A 93 7.00 19.38 -6.35
CA GLU A 93 7.42 20.28 -5.27
C GLU A 93 7.15 19.67 -3.89
N ASP A 94 8.07 19.91 -2.95
CA ASP A 94 7.99 19.42 -1.57
C ASP A 94 6.85 20.06 -0.76
N ILE A 95 6.53 21.33 -1.06
CA ILE A 95 5.50 22.10 -0.35
C ILE A 95 4.18 22.06 -1.12
N ARG A 96 3.12 21.65 -0.44
CA ARG A 96 1.78 21.51 -1.02
C ARG A 96 0.68 21.97 -0.11
N ASN A 97 -0.39 22.51 -0.72
CA ASN A 97 -1.62 22.83 -0.03
C ASN A 97 -2.66 21.73 -0.29
N TYR A 98 -3.28 21.28 0.80
CA TYR A 98 -4.36 20.30 0.76
C TYR A 98 -5.63 20.95 1.31
N ASP A 99 -6.75 20.79 0.61
CA ASP A 99 -8.06 21.18 1.11
C ASP A 99 -8.61 20.07 2.00
N VAL A 100 -8.88 20.42 3.25
CA VAL A 100 -9.37 19.49 4.27
C VAL A 100 -10.73 19.99 4.76
N THR A 101 -11.67 19.08 4.99
CA THR A 101 -12.96 19.41 5.61
C THR A 101 -12.91 19.06 7.09
N CYS A 102 -13.11 20.04 7.95
CA CYS A 102 -13.11 19.87 9.39
C CYS A 102 -14.23 18.92 9.83
N GLY A 103 -13.89 17.88 10.61
CA GLY A 103 -14.87 16.92 11.12
C GLY A 103 -15.84 17.51 12.14
N GLN A 104 -15.54 18.68 12.76
CA GLN A 104 -16.41 19.32 13.75
C GLN A 104 -17.33 20.40 13.15
N CYS A 105 -16.80 21.30 12.31
CA CYS A 105 -17.58 22.43 11.79
C CYS A 105 -17.94 22.34 10.31
N GLU A 106 -17.52 21.26 9.65
CA GLU A 106 -17.79 20.91 8.25
C GLU A 106 -17.29 21.95 7.22
N LYS A 107 -16.50 22.93 7.65
CA LYS A 107 -15.90 23.91 6.76
C LYS A 107 -14.59 23.43 6.18
N SER A 108 -14.36 23.71 4.90
CA SER A 108 -13.08 23.42 4.26
C SER A 108 -12.05 24.48 4.63
N TYR A 109 -10.80 24.04 4.81
CA TYR A 109 -9.65 24.88 5.07
C TYR A 109 -8.40 24.29 4.41
N ALA A 110 -7.45 25.16 4.05
CA ALA A 110 -6.21 24.73 3.43
C ALA A 110 -5.14 24.39 4.50
N VAL A 111 -4.45 23.28 4.29
CA VAL A 111 -3.32 22.86 5.11
C VAL A 111 -2.08 22.79 4.24
N THR A 112 -1.04 23.54 4.61
CA THR A 112 0.25 23.50 3.90
C THR A 112 1.10 22.37 4.49
N VAL A 113 1.52 21.45 3.64
CA VAL A 113 2.35 20.30 4.00
C VAL A 113 3.70 20.42 3.31
N LYS A 114 4.78 20.35 4.10
CA LYS A 114 6.13 20.14 3.59
C LYS A 114 6.48 18.67 3.78
N ALA A 115 6.39 17.90 2.71
CA ALA A 115 6.45 16.45 2.75
C ALA A 115 7.72 15.93 3.45
N SER A 116 8.89 16.51 3.15
CA SER A 116 10.18 16.14 3.74
C SER A 116 10.28 16.33 5.27
N GLU A 117 9.47 17.22 5.85
CA GLU A 117 9.47 17.51 7.29
C GLU A 117 8.27 16.88 8.02
N THR A 118 7.18 16.62 7.31
CA THR A 118 5.91 16.19 7.91
C THR A 118 5.83 14.68 8.06
N PHE A 119 6.37 13.93 7.08
CA PHE A 119 6.21 12.50 7.04
C PHE A 119 7.43 11.79 7.62
N SER A 120 7.15 10.75 8.42
CA SER A 120 8.17 9.90 9.01
C SER A 120 8.03 8.46 8.51
N MET A 121 9.12 7.72 8.53
CA MET A 121 9.15 6.33 8.11
C MET A 121 9.62 5.46 9.28
N LYS A 122 8.89 4.37 9.56
CA LYS A 122 9.25 3.36 10.54
C LYS A 122 9.69 2.09 9.82
N SER A 123 10.94 1.69 10.03
CA SER A 123 11.52 0.51 9.40
C SER A 123 11.38 -0.74 10.26
N TYR A 124 11.30 -1.89 9.58
CA TYR A 124 11.33 -3.22 10.18
C TYR A 124 12.78 -3.73 10.21
N GLU A 125 13.33 -3.97 11.41
CA GLU A 125 14.75 -4.29 11.58
C GLU A 125 15.02 -5.79 11.77
N ASN A 126 13.99 -6.63 11.89
CA ASN A 126 14.11 -8.02 12.32
C ASN A 126 14.17 -9.04 11.15
N GLY A 127 14.84 -8.71 10.06
CA GLY A 127 15.09 -9.63 8.94
C GLY A 127 13.98 -9.64 7.89
N ASP A 128 13.79 -10.74 7.18
CA ASP A 128 12.85 -10.85 6.07
C ASP A 128 11.38 -10.89 6.54
N ILE A 129 10.65 -9.81 6.32
CA ILE A 129 9.23 -9.68 6.70
C ILE A 129 8.31 -10.46 5.76
N ILE A 130 8.69 -10.68 4.49
CA ILE A 130 7.81 -11.27 3.46
C ILE A 130 7.53 -12.74 3.78
N ASN A 131 8.55 -13.44 4.32
CA ASN A 131 8.43 -14.84 4.68
C ASN A 131 7.91 -15.07 6.11
N LYS A 132 7.61 -13.99 6.86
CA LYS A 132 7.04 -14.12 8.19
C LYS A 132 5.53 -14.28 8.15
N GLU A 133 5.07 -15.22 8.95
CA GLU A 133 3.65 -15.49 9.16
C GLU A 133 3.42 -15.90 10.62
N PHE A 134 2.19 -15.75 11.08
CA PHE A 134 1.81 -16.22 12.40
C PHE A 134 0.32 -16.58 12.42
N ASP A 135 -0.04 -17.50 13.30
CA ASP A 135 -1.41 -17.90 13.51
C ASP A 135 -2.02 -17.10 14.67
N THR A 136 -3.30 -16.72 14.52
CA THR A 136 -4.09 -16.10 15.58
C THR A 136 -5.44 -16.79 15.71
N GLU A 137 -5.85 -17.06 16.95
CA GLU A 137 -7.17 -17.61 17.26
C GLU A 137 -8.24 -16.51 17.20
N LEU A 138 -9.41 -16.82 16.63
CA LEU A 138 -10.48 -15.85 16.49
C LEU A 138 -11.34 -15.78 17.77
N PRO A 139 -11.59 -14.57 18.33
CA PRO A 139 -12.19 -14.42 19.65
C PRO A 139 -13.65 -14.88 19.76
N ILE A 140 -14.42 -14.87 18.66
CA ILE A 140 -15.80 -15.35 18.63
C ILE A 140 -15.84 -16.81 18.14
N SER A 141 -15.11 -17.11 17.08
CA SER A 141 -15.02 -18.44 16.48
C SER A 141 -13.83 -19.19 17.04
N LYS A 142 -13.87 -19.55 18.33
CA LYS A 142 -12.74 -20.07 19.13
C LYS A 142 -11.99 -21.27 18.56
N THR A 143 -12.57 -22.00 17.62
CA THR A 143 -11.90 -23.12 16.94
C THR A 143 -11.35 -22.75 15.58
N VAL A 144 -11.53 -21.48 15.17
CA VAL A 144 -11.06 -20.95 13.89
C VAL A 144 -9.84 -20.11 14.10
N PHE A 145 -8.84 -20.32 13.27
CA PHE A 145 -7.57 -19.61 13.25
C PHE A 145 -7.35 -18.93 11.91
N ALA A 146 -6.66 -17.79 11.94
CA ALA A 146 -6.17 -17.12 10.75
C ALA A 146 -4.64 -17.13 10.74
N THR A 147 -4.03 -17.63 9.65
CA THR A 147 -2.60 -17.39 9.39
C THR A 147 -2.44 -16.07 8.68
N ILE A 148 -1.81 -15.12 9.36
CA ILE A 148 -1.59 -13.76 8.89
C ILE A 148 -0.19 -13.66 8.28
N LYS A 149 -0.10 -13.02 7.10
CA LYS A 149 1.15 -12.77 6.36
C LYS A 149 1.28 -11.30 5.98
N GLN A 150 2.50 -10.91 5.59
CA GLN A 150 2.73 -9.64 4.92
C GLN A 150 2.40 -9.78 3.42
N PRO A 151 1.43 -9.01 2.87
CA PRO A 151 1.11 -9.07 1.45
C PRO A 151 2.20 -8.39 0.60
N THR A 152 2.47 -8.97 -0.57
CA THR A 152 3.34 -8.43 -1.60
C THR A 152 2.55 -7.77 -2.72
N LEU A 153 3.23 -7.03 -3.61
CA LEU A 153 2.61 -6.50 -4.83
C LEU A 153 2.09 -7.62 -5.74
N TRP A 154 2.76 -8.78 -5.73
CA TRP A 154 2.28 -9.95 -6.46
C TRP A 154 0.92 -10.44 -5.97
N ASP A 155 0.70 -10.48 -4.65
CA ASP A 155 -0.59 -10.85 -4.08
C ASP A 155 -1.70 -9.90 -4.54
N GLU A 156 -1.44 -8.59 -4.54
CA GLU A 156 -2.38 -7.58 -4.99
C GLU A 156 -2.70 -7.71 -6.50
N VAL A 157 -1.67 -7.86 -7.34
CA VAL A 157 -1.84 -8.05 -8.80
C VAL A 157 -2.66 -9.31 -9.10
N MET A 158 -2.38 -10.42 -8.41
CA MET A 158 -3.12 -11.67 -8.62
C MET A 158 -4.56 -11.56 -8.12
N ALA A 159 -4.80 -10.88 -7.00
CA ALA A 159 -6.14 -10.63 -6.50
C ALA A 159 -6.97 -9.78 -7.49
N LEU A 160 -6.39 -8.69 -8.01
CA LEU A 160 -7.06 -7.83 -8.99
C LEU A 160 -7.35 -8.52 -10.33
N LYS A 161 -6.49 -9.43 -10.79
CA LYS A 161 -6.71 -10.22 -12.02
C LYS A 161 -7.85 -11.21 -11.87
N ASN A 162 -8.03 -11.78 -10.68
CA ASN A 162 -9.05 -12.80 -10.41
C ASN A 162 -10.38 -12.18 -9.94
N GLN A 163 -10.46 -10.87 -9.81
CA GLN A 163 -11.67 -10.17 -9.36
C GLN A 163 -12.79 -10.26 -10.40
N ARG A 164 -13.95 -10.78 -9.98
CA ARG A 164 -15.15 -10.93 -10.83
C ARG A 164 -16.13 -9.76 -10.82
N GLY A 165 -15.79 -8.65 -10.15
CA GLY A 165 -16.63 -7.44 -10.10
C GLY A 165 -16.11 -6.35 -9.19
N THR A 166 -16.59 -5.11 -9.39
CA THR A 166 -16.14 -3.92 -8.62
C THR A 166 -16.62 -3.89 -7.17
N LYS A 167 -17.73 -4.59 -6.85
CA LYS A 167 -18.32 -4.60 -5.49
C LYS A 167 -17.51 -5.42 -4.46
N GLU A 168 -16.50 -6.17 -4.91
CA GLU A 168 -15.71 -7.05 -4.07
C GLU A 168 -14.33 -6.50 -3.70
N LEU A 169 -13.99 -5.29 -4.20
CA LEU A 169 -12.64 -4.73 -4.07
C LEU A 169 -12.21 -4.58 -2.60
N ASP A 170 -13.11 -4.12 -1.74
CA ASP A 170 -12.79 -3.90 -0.31
C ASP A 170 -12.44 -5.22 0.39
N ILE A 171 -13.26 -6.26 0.16
CA ILE A 171 -13.02 -7.59 0.75
C ILE A 171 -11.73 -8.21 0.21
N PHE A 172 -11.43 -8.01 -1.08
CA PHE A 172 -10.17 -8.46 -1.65
C PHE A 172 -8.98 -7.83 -0.96
N THR A 173 -9.02 -6.53 -0.73
CA THR A 173 -7.93 -5.79 -0.08
C THR A 173 -7.76 -6.23 1.37
N GLU A 174 -8.86 -6.32 2.12
CA GLU A 174 -8.85 -6.76 3.51
C GLU A 174 -8.29 -8.17 3.70
N THR A 175 -8.58 -9.08 2.77
CA THR A 175 -8.15 -10.47 2.88
C THR A 175 -6.75 -10.74 2.32
N LEU A 176 -6.04 -9.77 1.72
CA LEU A 176 -4.65 -9.92 1.25
C LEU A 176 -3.68 -10.32 2.36
N ILE A 177 -3.95 -9.89 3.58
CA ILE A 177 -3.13 -10.19 4.77
C ILE A 177 -3.32 -11.63 5.27
N ILE A 178 -4.32 -12.38 4.76
CA ILE A 178 -4.65 -13.72 5.20
C ILE A 178 -4.05 -14.73 4.21
N LYS A 179 -3.19 -15.62 4.71
CA LYS A 179 -2.63 -16.73 3.95
C LYS A 179 -3.58 -17.92 3.90
N LYS A 180 -4.17 -18.25 5.05
CA LYS A 180 -5.21 -19.32 5.18
C LYS A 180 -6.10 -19.04 6.38
N LEU A 181 -7.30 -19.58 6.33
CA LEU A 181 -8.20 -19.76 7.47
C LEU A 181 -8.34 -21.26 7.72
N PHE A 182 -8.31 -21.65 8.98
CA PHE A 182 -8.49 -23.07 9.31
C PHE A 182 -9.25 -23.24 10.61
N GLN A 183 -9.97 -24.36 10.70
CA GLN A 183 -10.71 -24.74 11.89
C GLN A 183 -10.17 -26.05 12.45
N THR A 184 -9.84 -26.05 13.74
CA THR A 184 -9.47 -27.25 14.47
C THR A 184 -10.71 -27.85 15.13
N PRO A 185 -10.99 -29.15 14.93
CA PRO A 185 -12.15 -29.78 15.59
C PRO A 185 -11.93 -29.90 17.10
N GLU A 186 -13.00 -29.68 17.90
CA GLU A 186 -12.96 -29.80 19.36
C GLU A 186 -12.70 -31.25 19.84
N THR A 187 -13.03 -32.24 19.04
CA THR A 187 -13.04 -33.69 19.41
C THR A 187 -12.28 -34.54 18.40
N GLY A 188 -11.01 -34.20 18.09
CA GLY A 188 -10.16 -35.06 17.27
C GLY A 188 -10.76 -35.43 15.90
N GLY A 189 -10.25 -34.86 14.85
CA GLY A 189 -10.66 -35.03 13.45
C GLY A 189 -9.79 -34.22 12.54
N ASP A 190 -10.04 -34.26 11.25
CA ASP A 190 -9.28 -33.47 10.28
C ASP A 190 -9.65 -31.97 10.35
N SER A 191 -8.63 -31.12 10.33
CA SER A 191 -8.84 -29.67 10.26
C SER A 191 -9.38 -29.28 8.89
N VAL A 192 -10.39 -28.42 8.86
CA VAL A 192 -10.84 -27.77 7.61
C VAL A 192 -9.93 -26.61 7.34
N VAL A 193 -9.31 -26.56 6.15
CA VAL A 193 -8.35 -25.51 5.75
C VAL A 193 -8.79 -24.85 4.47
N TYR A 194 -8.89 -23.52 4.49
CA TYR A 194 -9.15 -22.66 3.34
C TYR A 194 -7.86 -21.92 2.98
N SER A 195 -7.20 -22.29 1.89
CA SER A 195 -5.94 -21.71 1.41
C SER A 195 -6.06 -21.06 0.04
N GLU A 196 -7.03 -21.50 -0.76
CA GLU A 196 -7.33 -20.89 -2.04
C GLU A 196 -8.00 -19.54 -1.83
N ARG A 197 -7.69 -18.57 -2.69
CA ARG A 197 -8.13 -17.18 -2.53
C ARG A 197 -9.64 -17.02 -2.43
N GLU A 198 -10.39 -17.71 -3.28
CA GLU A 198 -11.86 -17.65 -3.31
C GLU A 198 -12.45 -18.23 -2.00
N ASP A 199 -11.91 -19.35 -1.54
CA ASP A 199 -12.33 -19.99 -0.30
C ASP A 199 -12.05 -19.12 0.94
N ILE A 200 -10.90 -18.46 0.97
CA ILE A 200 -10.55 -17.48 2.03
C ILE A 200 -11.56 -16.33 2.06
N ILE A 201 -11.94 -15.79 0.90
CA ILE A 201 -12.91 -14.69 0.81
C ILE A 201 -14.27 -15.12 1.32
N ASP A 202 -14.75 -16.31 0.92
CA ASP A 202 -16.06 -16.82 1.34
C ASP A 202 -16.08 -17.17 2.84
N ALA A 203 -15.02 -17.80 3.34
CA ALA A 203 -14.84 -18.04 4.76
C ALA A 203 -14.77 -16.73 5.55
N TYR A 204 -14.00 -15.74 5.08
CA TYR A 204 -13.90 -14.43 5.72
C TYR A 204 -15.24 -13.69 5.77
N ARG A 205 -16.08 -13.81 4.73
CA ARG A 205 -17.43 -13.23 4.73
C ARG A 205 -18.32 -13.80 5.83
N SER A 206 -18.14 -15.06 6.16
CA SER A 206 -18.92 -15.74 7.19
C SER A 206 -18.48 -15.41 8.63
N LEU A 207 -17.29 -14.81 8.81
CA LEU A 207 -16.77 -14.44 10.14
C LEU A 207 -17.58 -13.31 10.78
N ALA A 208 -17.65 -13.35 12.12
CA ALA A 208 -18.20 -12.26 12.90
C ALA A 208 -17.35 -10.98 12.72
N SER A 209 -17.99 -9.80 12.75
CA SER A 209 -17.29 -8.52 12.61
C SER A 209 -16.19 -8.30 13.67
N LYS A 210 -16.32 -8.93 14.84
CA LYS A 210 -15.31 -8.87 15.90
C LYS A 210 -14.06 -9.68 15.55
N ASP A 211 -14.23 -10.83 14.88
CA ASP A 211 -13.14 -11.67 14.39
C ASP A 211 -12.36 -10.96 13.27
N LYS A 212 -13.09 -10.34 12.33
CA LYS A 212 -12.47 -9.53 11.26
C LYS A 212 -11.61 -8.39 11.82
N ARG A 213 -12.16 -7.65 12.79
CA ARG A 213 -11.40 -6.57 13.47
C ARG A 213 -10.19 -7.09 14.23
N HIS A 214 -10.27 -8.29 14.83
CA HIS A 214 -9.15 -8.93 15.51
C HIS A 214 -8.02 -9.27 14.53
N ILE A 215 -8.32 -9.92 13.40
CA ILE A 215 -7.34 -10.22 12.35
C ILE A 215 -6.60 -8.95 11.91
N TYR A 216 -7.35 -7.87 11.66
CA TYR A 216 -6.75 -6.60 11.21
C TYR A 216 -5.91 -5.93 12.29
N LYS A 217 -6.33 -6.02 13.57
CA LYS A 217 -5.57 -5.51 14.71
C LYS A 217 -4.24 -6.24 14.85
N GLU A 218 -4.23 -7.58 14.82
CA GLU A 218 -3.04 -8.41 14.91
C GLU A 218 -2.06 -8.13 13.77
N TYR A 219 -2.57 -8.02 12.54
CA TYR A 219 -1.76 -7.62 11.38
C TYR A 219 -1.10 -6.25 11.61
N ARG A 220 -1.89 -5.26 12.04
CA ARG A 220 -1.41 -3.89 12.22
C ARG A 220 -0.34 -3.78 13.29
N GLU A 221 -0.48 -4.53 14.37
CA GLU A 221 0.49 -4.55 15.46
C GLU A 221 1.82 -5.22 15.07
N LYS A 222 1.77 -6.28 14.27
CA LYS A 222 2.98 -7.04 13.91
C LYS A 222 3.65 -6.56 12.62
N PHE A 223 2.90 -6.16 11.62
CA PHE A 223 3.41 -5.80 10.30
C PHE A 223 3.02 -4.38 9.85
N GLY A 224 1.76 -4.00 10.04
CA GLY A 224 1.18 -2.80 9.48
C GLY A 224 1.71 -1.48 10.05
N GLN A 225 2.42 -1.54 11.19
CA GLN A 225 3.04 -0.37 11.80
C GLN A 225 4.32 0.10 11.09
N TYR A 226 4.92 -0.75 10.25
CA TYR A 226 6.14 -0.43 9.50
C TYR A 226 5.76 0.11 8.13
N GLY A 227 6.25 1.30 7.82
CA GLY A 227 5.91 2.00 6.60
C GLY A 227 6.08 3.50 6.75
N ILE A 228 5.67 4.24 5.74
CA ILE A 228 5.60 5.69 5.81
C ILE A 228 4.35 6.11 6.58
N ASN A 229 4.51 7.03 7.53
CA ASN A 229 3.40 7.66 8.25
C ASN A 229 3.00 8.94 7.52
N LEU A 230 1.86 8.90 6.87
CA LEU A 230 1.27 10.01 6.12
C LEU A 230 0.22 10.79 6.94
N ASN A 231 0.21 10.63 8.27
CA ASN A 231 -0.68 11.33 9.15
C ASN A 231 -0.01 12.58 9.73
N MET A 232 -0.78 13.66 9.87
CA MET A 232 -0.36 14.88 10.51
C MET A 232 -1.49 15.47 11.38
N LEU A 233 -1.11 16.16 12.46
CA LEU A 233 -2.06 16.97 13.23
C LEU A 233 -2.28 18.30 12.52
N SER A 234 -3.52 18.73 12.45
CA SER A 234 -3.91 20.03 11.88
C SER A 234 -4.98 20.70 12.72
N ASN A 235 -4.94 22.02 12.76
CA ASN A 235 -5.92 22.85 13.47
C ASN A 235 -6.82 23.57 12.47
N CYS A 236 -8.14 23.39 12.59
CA CYS A 236 -9.10 24.07 11.77
C CYS A 236 -9.07 25.58 12.01
N HIS A 237 -8.84 26.37 10.98
CA HIS A 237 -8.77 27.83 11.05
C HIS A 237 -10.11 28.50 11.40
N HIS A 238 -11.24 27.76 11.27
CA HIS A 238 -12.58 28.30 11.53
C HIS A 238 -13.06 28.07 12.96
N CYS A 239 -12.71 26.93 13.59
CA CYS A 239 -13.22 26.58 14.92
C CYS A 239 -12.12 26.16 15.91
N GLY A 240 -10.86 26.10 15.51
CA GLY A 240 -9.73 25.69 16.35
C GLY A 240 -9.70 24.19 16.68
N HIS A 241 -10.58 23.37 16.07
CA HIS A 241 -10.58 21.93 16.30
C HIS A 241 -9.29 21.29 15.79
N GLU A 242 -8.65 20.50 16.65
CA GLU A 242 -7.47 19.72 16.30
C GLU A 242 -7.91 18.33 15.83
N GLU A 243 -7.45 17.95 14.63
CA GLU A 243 -7.75 16.63 14.07
C GLU A 243 -6.55 16.00 13.38
N LEU A 244 -6.52 14.67 13.37
CA LEU A 244 -5.53 13.89 12.68
C LEU A 244 -5.95 13.72 11.22
N ILE A 245 -5.16 14.28 10.31
CA ILE A 245 -5.41 14.19 8.87
C ILE A 245 -4.51 13.09 8.30
N SER A 246 -5.08 12.22 7.47
CA SER A 246 -4.33 11.23 6.69
C SER A 246 -4.22 11.70 5.24
N ILE A 247 -3.00 11.82 4.74
CA ILE A 247 -2.74 12.19 3.34
C ILE A 247 -2.81 10.94 2.46
N ASP A 248 -3.74 10.92 1.53
CA ASP A 248 -3.79 9.91 0.47
C ASP A 248 -2.71 10.21 -0.58
N LEU A 249 -1.53 9.59 -0.40
CA LEU A 249 -0.40 9.79 -1.30
C LEU A 249 -0.71 9.31 -2.72
N VAL A 250 -1.37 8.16 -2.86
CA VAL A 250 -1.70 7.59 -4.16
C VAL A 250 -2.70 8.48 -4.90
N GLY A 251 -3.80 8.86 -4.25
CA GLY A 251 -4.78 9.75 -4.85
C GLY A 251 -4.22 11.13 -5.17
N ASN A 252 -3.35 11.66 -4.32
CA ASN A 252 -2.69 12.96 -4.58
C ASN A 252 -1.66 12.86 -5.70
N PHE A 253 -0.88 11.79 -5.78
CA PHE A 253 0.03 11.53 -6.89
C PHE A 253 -0.73 11.57 -8.22
N PHE A 254 -1.85 10.86 -8.30
CA PHE A 254 -2.65 10.85 -9.50
C PHE A 254 -3.29 12.22 -9.80
N ARG A 255 -3.80 12.96 -8.80
CA ARG A 255 -4.31 14.33 -9.02
C ARG A 255 -3.26 15.24 -9.65
N MET A 256 -2.00 15.12 -9.24
CA MET A 256 -0.89 15.90 -9.79
C MET A 256 -0.65 15.57 -11.25
N VAL A 257 -0.66 14.28 -11.60
CA VAL A 257 -0.55 13.81 -12.97
C VAL A 257 -1.67 14.38 -13.86
N TYR A 258 -2.87 14.66 -13.29
CA TYR A 258 -4.00 15.26 -14.02
C TYR A 258 -3.99 16.79 -14.06
N SER A 259 -3.30 17.45 -13.17
CA SER A 259 -3.34 18.92 -13.03
C SER A 259 -2.41 19.64 -14.01
N ILE A 260 -1.60 18.89 -14.77
CA ILE A 260 -0.70 19.37 -15.82
C ILE A 260 -1.40 19.13 -17.20
#